data_ec93932db508111bf5d9a3b5cba402ab
#
_entry.id   ec93932db508111bf5d9a3b5cba402ab
#
_cell.length_a   1.000
_cell.length_b   1.000
_cell.length_c   1.000
_cell.angle_alpha   90.00
_cell.angle_beta   90.00
_cell.angle_gamma   90.00
#
_symmetry.space_group_name_H-M   'P 1'
#
loop_
_entity.id
_entity.type
_entity.pdbx_description
1 polymer ?
#
loop_
_entity_poly.entity_id
_entity_poly.type
_entity_poly.pdbx_seq_one_letter_code
_entity_poly.pdbx_strand_id
1 'polypeptide(L)'
;MPWRVAILRGQKVFARAKADGSLDAQGGRVEIRYKPSDGRAYQAGARNLEIDETTAILPEDHCVPGQAVASKADKKKSSGLDAHLAPVAKGSWLAYTDGACSGNPGPAGSGYVVVAPDGRMAEGWDFLGEATNNVAELTGIQHALTLIPKHAPTVIYTDSQYAIGVLGKGWKAKANQELIADIRAMLKGRAGLDFVYVRGHVGVPLNERADELARQAITQRRSHAPTLDPVGE
;
A
#
# COMPACT_ATOMS: atom_id res chain seq x y z
N MET A 1 8.67 -4.48 30.83
CA MET A 1 7.34 -3.91 31.12
C MET A 1 6.27 -4.80 30.52
N PRO A 2 5.26 -5.21 31.30
CA PRO A 2 4.21 -6.14 30.83
C PRO A 2 3.29 -5.50 29.80
N TRP A 3 2.36 -6.28 29.30
CA TRP A 3 1.34 -5.86 28.34
C TRP A 3 -0.07 -6.06 28.90
N ARG A 4 -1.01 -5.25 28.44
CA ARG A 4 -2.45 -5.38 28.70
C ARG A 4 -3.20 -5.42 27.38
N VAL A 5 -4.28 -6.20 27.35
CA VAL A 5 -5.25 -6.09 26.28
C VAL A 5 -6.06 -4.82 26.46
N ALA A 6 -6.20 -4.05 25.39
CA ALA A 6 -7.02 -2.84 25.36
C ALA A 6 -7.80 -2.77 24.04
N ILE A 7 -8.83 -1.94 24.01
CA ILE A 7 -9.61 -1.65 22.81
C ILE A 7 -9.27 -0.23 22.35
N LEU A 8 -8.88 -0.11 21.10
CA LEU A 8 -8.66 1.15 20.41
C LEU A 8 -9.65 1.29 19.24
N ARG A 9 -10.62 2.19 19.36
CA ARG A 9 -11.65 2.38 18.31
C ARG A 9 -12.36 1.09 17.91
N GLY A 10 -12.73 0.25 18.89
CA GLY A 10 -13.38 -1.04 18.66
C GLY A 10 -12.44 -2.18 18.22
N GLN A 11 -11.15 -1.94 18.09
CA GLN A 11 -10.17 -2.95 17.69
C GLN A 11 -9.30 -3.37 18.88
N LYS A 12 -9.12 -4.68 19.07
CA LYS A 12 -8.24 -5.26 20.09
C LYS A 12 -6.78 -4.92 19.79
N VAL A 13 -6.07 -4.41 20.78
CA VAL A 13 -4.65 -4.11 20.76
C VAL A 13 -3.95 -4.59 22.03
N PHE A 14 -2.63 -4.73 21.99
CA PHE A 14 -1.78 -4.99 23.15
C PHE A 14 -1.09 -3.66 23.50
N ALA A 15 -1.36 -3.13 24.68
CA ALA A 15 -0.83 -1.86 25.16
C ALA A 15 0.21 -2.09 26.27
N ARG A 16 1.31 -1.35 26.25
CA ARG A 16 2.31 -1.37 27.33
C ARG A 16 1.67 -0.97 28.65
N ALA A 17 1.99 -1.74 29.69
CA ALA A 17 1.47 -1.54 31.00
C ALA A 17 2.58 -1.51 32.06
N LYS A 18 2.29 -0.94 33.20
CA LYS A 18 3.11 -1.02 34.41
C LYS A 18 2.84 -2.34 35.13
N ALA A 19 3.61 -2.63 36.16
CA ALA A 19 3.44 -3.82 36.96
C ALA A 19 2.09 -3.92 37.68
N ASP A 20 1.46 -2.78 37.97
CA ASP A 20 0.13 -2.66 38.58
C ASP A 20 -1.02 -2.82 37.56
N GLY A 21 -0.69 -3.01 36.27
CA GLY A 21 -1.65 -3.18 35.20
C GLY A 21 -2.18 -1.85 34.62
N SER A 22 -1.79 -0.71 35.15
CA SER A 22 -2.12 0.58 34.53
C SER A 22 -1.34 0.79 33.23
N LEU A 23 -1.87 1.62 32.30
CA LEU A 23 -1.16 1.90 31.05
C LEU A 23 0.16 2.68 31.30
N ASP A 24 1.24 2.25 30.66
CA ASP A 24 2.51 2.97 30.68
C ASP A 24 2.48 4.12 29.67
N ALA A 25 1.95 5.25 30.11
CA ALA A 25 1.81 6.44 29.27
C ALA A 25 3.01 7.37 29.42
N GLN A 26 3.71 7.64 28.34
CA GLN A 26 4.79 8.63 28.26
C GLN A 26 4.31 9.81 27.39
N GLY A 27 4.24 11.01 27.99
CA GLY A 27 3.70 12.18 27.29
C GLY A 27 2.24 12.01 26.81
N GLY A 28 1.42 11.24 27.57
CA GLY A 28 0.03 10.94 27.21
C GLY A 28 -0.13 9.90 26.09
N ARG A 29 0.96 9.27 25.65
CA ARG A 29 0.94 8.20 24.63
C ARG A 29 1.43 6.89 25.21
N VAL A 30 0.88 5.78 24.71
CA VAL A 30 1.19 4.41 25.10
C VAL A 30 1.65 3.64 23.89
N GLU A 31 2.72 2.86 24.02
CA GLU A 31 3.12 1.90 22.99
C GLU A 31 2.06 0.82 22.86
N ILE A 32 1.62 0.57 21.63
CA ILE A 32 0.66 -0.48 21.33
C ILE A 32 1.16 -1.39 20.19
N ARG A 33 0.61 -2.60 20.15
CA ARG A 33 0.77 -3.56 19.04
C ARG A 33 -0.58 -4.16 18.68
N TYR A 34 -0.82 -4.36 17.40
CA TYR A 34 -2.06 -4.99 16.94
C TYR A 34 -2.01 -6.51 17.03
N LYS A 35 -0.80 -7.09 16.99
CA LYS A 35 -0.54 -8.54 17.18
C LYS A 35 0.69 -8.72 18.07
N PRO A 36 0.77 -9.82 18.84
CA PRO A 36 1.95 -10.10 19.66
C PRO A 36 3.26 -10.18 18.87
N SER A 37 3.19 -10.63 17.62
CA SER A 37 4.34 -10.79 16.72
C SER A 37 4.66 -9.58 15.86
N ASP A 38 3.97 -8.44 16.03
CA ASP A 38 4.24 -7.24 15.24
C ASP A 38 5.67 -6.76 15.47
N GLY A 39 6.45 -6.67 14.41
CA GLY A 39 7.81 -6.11 14.45
C GLY A 39 7.84 -4.60 14.68
N ARG A 40 6.71 -3.91 14.47
CA ARG A 40 6.57 -2.47 14.61
C ARG A 40 5.76 -2.10 15.85
N ALA A 41 6.27 -1.16 16.63
CA ALA A 41 5.53 -0.51 17.70
C ALA A 41 4.78 0.73 17.18
N TYR A 42 3.56 0.93 17.67
CA TYR A 42 2.74 2.11 17.38
C TYR A 42 2.51 2.90 18.66
N GLN A 43 2.10 4.16 18.53
CA GLN A 43 1.79 5.04 19.65
C GLN A 43 0.34 5.46 19.62
N ALA A 44 -0.43 5.13 20.67
CA ALA A 44 -1.81 5.56 20.83
C ALA A 44 -1.95 6.56 21.99
N GLY A 45 -2.88 7.49 21.89
CA GLY A 45 -3.25 8.34 23.02
C GLY A 45 -3.85 7.49 24.14
N ALA A 46 -3.34 7.61 25.37
CA ALA A 46 -3.83 6.82 26.52
C ALA A 46 -5.34 6.96 26.73
N ARG A 47 -5.89 8.15 26.52
CA ARG A 47 -7.34 8.45 26.64
C ARG A 47 -8.23 7.73 25.61
N ASN A 48 -7.64 7.19 24.55
CA ASN A 48 -8.35 6.49 23.48
C ASN A 48 -8.28 4.97 23.64
N LEU A 49 -7.64 4.48 24.69
CA LEU A 49 -7.48 3.07 25.02
C LEU A 49 -8.41 2.69 26.17
N GLU A 50 -9.30 1.76 25.93
CA GLU A 50 -10.16 1.16 26.95
C GLU A 50 -9.50 -0.16 27.37
N ILE A 51 -9.08 -0.26 28.64
CA ILE A 51 -8.46 -1.49 29.17
C ILE A 51 -9.54 -2.56 29.27
N ASP A 52 -9.24 -3.74 28.74
CA ASP A 52 -10.07 -4.92 28.97
C ASP A 52 -9.71 -5.51 30.36
N GLU A 53 -10.51 -5.13 31.36
CA GLU A 53 -10.31 -5.57 32.75
C GLU A 53 -10.52 -7.07 32.97
N THR A 54 -11.18 -7.75 32.03
CA THR A 54 -11.41 -9.19 32.08
C THR A 54 -10.16 -10.01 31.74
N THR A 55 -9.14 -9.37 31.15
CA THR A 55 -7.90 -10.03 30.73
C THR A 55 -6.78 -9.85 31.76
N ALA A 56 -6.00 -10.90 31.99
CA ALA A 56 -4.82 -10.86 32.83
C ALA A 56 -3.72 -9.95 32.26
N ILE A 57 -2.84 -9.48 33.16
CA ILE A 57 -1.60 -8.81 32.75
C ILE A 57 -0.72 -9.85 32.03
N LEU A 58 -0.29 -9.52 30.82
CA LEU A 58 0.52 -10.38 29.97
C LEU A 58 2.01 -10.12 30.21
N PRO A 59 2.86 -11.15 30.17
CA PRO A 59 4.28 -10.99 30.44
C PRO A 59 4.99 -10.08 29.43
N GLU A 60 6.18 -9.61 29.77
CA GLU A 60 6.96 -8.68 28.95
C GLU A 60 7.29 -9.24 27.56
N ASP A 61 7.53 -10.53 27.48
CA ASP A 61 7.85 -11.28 26.27
C ASP A 61 6.62 -11.68 25.44
N HIS A 62 5.41 -11.29 25.87
CA HIS A 62 4.18 -11.59 25.12
C HIS A 62 4.19 -10.94 23.73
N CYS A 63 4.71 -9.73 23.61
CA CYS A 63 4.85 -9.03 22.34
C CYS A 63 6.34 -8.88 22.01
N VAL A 64 6.98 -9.95 21.62
CA VAL A 64 8.35 -9.94 21.09
C VAL A 64 8.28 -9.74 19.58
N PRO A 65 9.08 -8.83 18.99
CA PRO A 65 9.25 -8.80 17.54
C PRO A 65 9.68 -10.19 17.09
N GLY A 66 8.85 -10.83 16.27
CA GLY A 66 9.12 -12.18 15.83
C GLY A 66 10.48 -12.26 15.18
N GLN A 67 11.43 -12.93 15.82
CA GLN A 67 12.51 -13.57 15.08
C GLN A 67 11.82 -14.53 14.13
N ALA A 68 12.00 -14.31 12.83
CA ALA A 68 11.51 -15.22 11.81
C ALA A 68 11.99 -16.62 12.16
N VAL A 69 11.07 -17.48 12.62
CA VAL A 69 11.36 -18.89 12.80
C VAL A 69 11.60 -19.43 11.41
N ALA A 70 12.86 -19.62 11.07
CA ALA A 70 13.29 -20.27 9.85
C ALA A 70 12.79 -21.72 9.88
N SER A 71 11.64 -21.99 9.28
CA SER A 71 11.28 -23.33 8.89
C SER A 71 12.23 -23.76 7.78
N LYS A 72 13.07 -24.76 8.09
CA LYS A 72 13.91 -25.44 7.11
C LYS A 72 13.01 -26.14 6.09
N ALA A 73 12.92 -25.57 4.90
CA ALA A 73 12.60 -26.28 3.68
C ALA A 73 13.26 -25.53 2.51
N ASP A 74 14.28 -26.16 2.04
CA ASP A 74 14.91 -26.10 0.73
C ASP A 74 15.09 -24.79 -0.04
N LYS A 75 16.40 -24.48 -0.16
CA LYS A 75 17.06 -23.57 -1.07
C LYS A 75 16.53 -23.68 -2.50
N LYS A 76 15.90 -22.60 -2.99
CA LYS A 76 16.11 -22.16 -4.36
C LYS A 76 16.12 -20.63 -4.32
N LYS A 77 17.29 -20.03 -4.57
CA LYS A 77 17.44 -18.59 -4.81
C LYS A 77 16.61 -18.24 -6.04
N SER A 78 15.44 -17.65 -5.81
CA SER A 78 14.77 -16.81 -6.78
C SER A 78 14.63 -15.43 -6.13
N SER A 79 15.01 -14.41 -6.88
CA SER A 79 14.90 -12.99 -6.54
C SER A 79 13.56 -12.69 -5.88
N GLY A 80 13.56 -11.96 -4.75
CA GLY A 80 12.42 -11.74 -3.86
C GLY A 80 11.29 -10.87 -4.43
N LEU A 81 10.80 -11.21 -5.62
CA LEU A 81 9.71 -10.48 -6.27
C LEU A 81 8.31 -11.10 -6.08
N ASP A 82 8.13 -12.35 -5.62
CA ASP A 82 6.88 -13.03 -5.93
C ASP A 82 6.26 -13.95 -4.86
N ALA A 83 6.44 -13.68 -3.57
CA ALA A 83 5.88 -14.60 -2.55
C ALA A 83 4.36 -14.45 -2.32
N HIS A 84 3.68 -13.42 -2.88
CA HIS A 84 2.27 -13.12 -2.58
C HIS A 84 1.38 -12.82 -3.79
N LEU A 85 1.91 -12.89 -5.00
CA LEU A 85 1.16 -12.57 -6.21
C LEU A 85 0.82 -13.83 -6.98
N ALA A 86 -0.42 -13.91 -7.49
CA ALA A 86 -0.82 -15.00 -8.40
C ALA A 86 0.14 -15.08 -9.60
N PRO A 87 0.35 -16.27 -10.18
CA PRO A 87 1.23 -16.41 -11.34
C PRO A 87 0.79 -15.49 -12.47
N VAL A 88 1.65 -14.56 -12.85
CA VAL A 88 1.41 -13.63 -13.96
C VAL A 88 1.73 -14.36 -15.27
N ALA A 89 0.87 -14.19 -16.28
CA ALA A 89 1.12 -14.76 -17.59
C ALA A 89 2.47 -14.26 -18.15
N LYS A 90 3.26 -15.17 -18.71
CA LYS A 90 4.56 -14.82 -19.30
C LYS A 90 4.35 -13.78 -20.42
N GLY A 91 5.11 -12.71 -20.38
CA GLY A 91 4.99 -11.60 -21.35
C GLY A 91 4.04 -10.48 -20.93
N SER A 92 3.51 -10.50 -19.71
CA SER A 92 2.69 -9.40 -19.20
C SER A 92 3.53 -8.21 -18.74
N TRP A 93 2.99 -7.02 -18.95
CA TRP A 93 3.42 -5.79 -18.32
C TRP A 93 2.84 -5.69 -16.91
N LEU A 94 3.62 -5.19 -15.97
CA LEU A 94 3.18 -4.99 -14.60
C LEU A 94 3.18 -3.50 -14.28
N ALA A 95 2.13 -3.00 -13.67
CA ALA A 95 2.05 -1.64 -13.15
C ALA A 95 1.73 -1.68 -11.67
N TYR A 96 2.53 -1.04 -10.85
CA TYR A 96 2.28 -0.82 -9.43
C TYR A 96 1.95 0.65 -9.24
N THR A 97 0.82 0.96 -8.64
CA THR A 97 0.33 2.33 -8.53
C THR A 97 -0.19 2.63 -7.13
N ASP A 98 0.10 3.82 -6.65
CA ASP A 98 -0.38 4.32 -5.37
C ASP A 98 -0.67 5.83 -5.43
N GLY A 99 -1.47 6.30 -4.50
CA GLY A 99 -1.79 7.69 -4.31
C GLY A 99 -1.56 8.14 -2.88
N ALA A 100 -1.07 9.35 -2.70
CA ALA A 100 -0.90 9.97 -1.39
C ALA A 100 -1.64 11.31 -1.33
N CYS A 101 -2.18 11.64 -0.16
CA CYS A 101 -2.83 12.92 0.09
C CYS A 101 -2.54 13.40 1.50
N SER A 102 -2.08 14.64 1.63
CA SER A 102 -1.80 15.28 2.90
C SER A 102 -3.03 16.09 3.36
N GLY A 103 -3.99 15.41 3.96
CA GLY A 103 -5.37 15.85 4.10
C GLY A 103 -6.25 15.13 3.07
N ASN A 104 -7.58 15.35 3.06
CA ASN A 104 -8.45 14.74 2.03
C ASN A 104 -9.76 15.53 1.86
N PRO A 105 -9.82 16.55 0.97
CA PRO A 105 -8.79 16.97 0.03
C PRO A 105 -7.58 17.66 0.69
N GLY A 106 -6.46 17.74 -0.08
CA GLY A 106 -5.23 18.41 0.31
C GLY A 106 -4.13 18.22 -0.75
N PRO A 107 -2.89 18.64 -0.48
CA PRO A 107 -1.76 18.37 -1.35
C PRO A 107 -1.67 16.87 -1.66
N ALA A 108 -1.78 16.50 -2.92
CA ALA A 108 -1.87 15.13 -3.38
C ALA A 108 -0.79 14.82 -4.43
N GLY A 109 -0.39 13.57 -4.47
CA GLY A 109 0.56 13.06 -5.45
C GLY A 109 0.24 11.62 -5.82
N SER A 110 0.53 11.25 -7.05
CA SER A 110 0.49 9.87 -7.53
C SER A 110 1.88 9.34 -7.78
N GLY A 111 2.05 8.03 -7.60
CA GLY A 111 3.28 7.31 -7.88
C GLY A 111 2.99 6.03 -8.66
N TYR A 112 3.88 5.68 -9.58
CA TYR A 112 3.74 4.47 -10.36
C TYR A 112 5.08 3.89 -10.78
N VAL A 113 5.12 2.56 -10.83
CA VAL A 113 6.25 1.78 -11.33
C VAL A 113 5.72 0.84 -12.41
N VAL A 114 6.28 0.89 -13.59
CA VAL A 114 5.93 0.02 -14.70
C VAL A 114 7.09 -0.90 -15.00
N VAL A 115 6.81 -2.21 -15.14
CA VAL A 115 7.80 -3.23 -15.46
C VAL A 115 7.41 -3.88 -16.78
N ALA A 116 8.30 -3.80 -17.76
CA ALA A 116 8.13 -4.47 -19.04
C ALA A 116 8.44 -5.97 -18.95
N PRO A 117 7.97 -6.81 -19.88
CA PRO A 117 8.22 -8.25 -19.89
C PRO A 117 9.70 -8.66 -19.95
N ASP A 118 10.56 -7.79 -20.45
CA ASP A 118 12.01 -7.96 -20.52
C ASP A 118 12.75 -7.52 -19.25
N GLY A 119 12.00 -7.04 -18.23
CA GLY A 119 12.53 -6.62 -16.94
C GLY A 119 12.93 -5.14 -16.86
N ARG A 120 12.81 -4.36 -17.94
CA ARG A 120 13.02 -2.90 -17.87
C ARG A 120 11.96 -2.27 -16.99
N MET A 121 12.34 -1.27 -16.24
CA MET A 121 11.45 -0.56 -15.32
C MET A 121 11.44 0.94 -15.61
N ALA A 122 10.28 1.56 -15.40
CA ALA A 122 10.10 2.99 -15.41
C ALA A 122 9.37 3.42 -14.15
N GLU A 123 9.84 4.50 -13.52
CA GLU A 123 9.25 5.07 -12.32
C GLU A 123 8.78 6.50 -12.61
N GLY A 124 7.57 6.83 -12.22
CA GLY A 124 7.03 8.16 -12.37
C GLY A 124 6.21 8.61 -11.18
N TRP A 125 6.06 9.93 -11.07
CA TRP A 125 5.23 10.54 -10.04
C TRP A 125 4.67 11.87 -10.51
N ASP A 126 3.49 12.24 -9.98
CA ASP A 126 2.84 13.49 -10.32
C ASP A 126 2.37 14.22 -9.07
N PHE A 127 2.72 15.49 -8.99
CA PHE A 127 2.15 16.41 -8.03
C PHE A 127 0.84 16.99 -8.58
N LEU A 128 -0.26 16.74 -7.90
CA LEU A 128 -1.61 17.07 -8.39
C LEU A 128 -2.16 18.38 -7.80
N GLY A 129 -1.34 19.08 -6.99
CA GLY A 129 -1.86 20.21 -6.23
C GLY A 129 -2.84 19.74 -5.16
N GLU A 130 -3.95 20.46 -5.00
CA GLU A 130 -5.00 20.12 -4.06
C GLU A 130 -5.99 19.14 -4.69
N ALA A 131 -6.01 17.91 -4.20
CA ALA A 131 -6.87 16.84 -4.70
C ALA A 131 -7.25 15.87 -3.58
N THR A 132 -8.03 14.82 -3.92
CA THR A 132 -8.36 13.74 -2.98
C THR A 132 -7.44 12.54 -3.21
N ASN A 133 -7.34 11.66 -2.21
CA ASN A 133 -6.60 10.41 -2.34
C ASN A 133 -7.10 9.56 -3.52
N ASN A 134 -8.42 9.47 -3.71
CA ASN A 134 -8.98 8.72 -4.85
C ASN A 134 -8.55 9.29 -6.21
N VAL A 135 -8.40 10.61 -6.34
CA VAL A 135 -7.88 11.23 -7.56
C VAL A 135 -6.43 10.83 -7.77
N ALA A 136 -5.61 10.85 -6.72
CA ALA A 136 -4.20 10.47 -6.80
C ALA A 136 -4.02 9.00 -7.21
N GLU A 137 -4.78 8.08 -6.61
CA GLU A 137 -4.78 6.65 -6.97
C GLU A 137 -5.17 6.42 -8.44
N LEU A 138 -6.25 7.07 -8.90
CA LEU A 138 -6.71 6.96 -10.28
C LEU A 138 -5.70 7.55 -11.28
N THR A 139 -5.08 8.69 -10.95
CA THR A 139 -4.06 9.33 -11.81
C THR A 139 -2.82 8.45 -11.96
N GLY A 140 -2.37 7.79 -10.89
CA GLY A 140 -1.28 6.82 -10.96
C GLY A 140 -1.55 5.70 -11.97
N ILE A 141 -2.78 5.15 -11.96
CA ILE A 141 -3.20 4.15 -12.95
C ILE A 141 -3.22 4.75 -14.36
N GLN A 142 -3.78 5.95 -14.53
CA GLN A 142 -3.85 6.63 -15.83
C GLN A 142 -2.46 6.79 -16.45
N HIS A 143 -1.50 7.30 -15.69
CA HIS A 143 -0.14 7.55 -16.17
C HIS A 143 0.64 6.24 -16.41
N ALA A 144 0.50 5.24 -15.55
CA ALA A 144 1.09 3.93 -15.80
C ALA A 144 0.61 3.33 -17.15
N LEU A 145 -0.68 3.48 -17.47
CA LEU A 145 -1.26 2.99 -18.72
C LEU A 145 -0.72 3.70 -19.97
N THR A 146 -0.19 4.93 -19.87
CA THR A 146 0.43 5.64 -21.01
C THR A 146 1.75 4.99 -21.45
N LEU A 147 2.45 4.33 -20.52
CA LEU A 147 3.73 3.67 -20.78
C LEU A 147 3.58 2.26 -21.34
N ILE A 148 2.38 1.68 -21.24
CA ILE A 148 2.12 0.29 -21.59
C ILE A 148 1.44 0.22 -22.96
N PRO A 149 1.98 -0.54 -23.93
CA PRO A 149 1.36 -0.70 -25.24
C PRO A 149 -0.09 -1.20 -25.13
N LYS A 150 -0.99 -0.63 -25.94
CA LYS A 150 -2.44 -0.90 -25.84
C LYS A 150 -2.83 -2.38 -25.96
N HIS A 151 -2.07 -3.17 -26.71
CA HIS A 151 -2.35 -4.57 -26.95
C HIS A 151 -1.57 -5.53 -26.06
N ALA A 152 -0.76 -5.00 -25.15
CA ALA A 152 0.05 -5.80 -24.25
C ALA A 152 -0.79 -6.34 -23.08
N PRO A 153 -0.65 -7.64 -22.74
CA PRO A 153 -1.21 -8.18 -21.51
C PRO A 153 -0.68 -7.39 -20.32
N THR A 154 -1.54 -6.99 -19.40
CA THR A 154 -1.19 -6.03 -18.34
C THR A 154 -1.81 -6.44 -17.02
N VAL A 155 -1.04 -6.39 -15.95
CA VAL A 155 -1.54 -6.54 -14.58
C VAL A 155 -1.27 -5.26 -13.81
N ILE A 156 -2.33 -4.65 -13.26
CA ILE A 156 -2.25 -3.45 -12.44
C ILE A 156 -2.41 -3.84 -10.97
N TYR A 157 -1.38 -3.57 -10.19
CA TYR A 157 -1.33 -3.78 -8.74
C TYR A 157 -1.60 -2.45 -8.04
N THR A 158 -2.60 -2.42 -7.17
CA THR A 158 -2.95 -1.24 -6.37
C THR A 158 -3.63 -1.66 -5.07
N ASP A 159 -3.50 -0.88 -4.02
CA ASP A 159 -4.24 -1.05 -2.77
C ASP A 159 -5.56 -0.25 -2.74
N SER A 160 -5.87 0.45 -3.82
CA SER A 160 -7.12 1.18 -3.99
C SER A 160 -8.29 0.27 -4.34
N GLN A 161 -9.07 -0.11 -3.33
CA GLN A 161 -10.34 -0.82 -3.58
C GLN A 161 -11.33 0.02 -4.39
N TYR A 162 -11.27 1.36 -4.26
CA TYR A 162 -12.09 2.27 -5.04
C TYR A 162 -11.74 2.21 -6.52
N ALA A 163 -10.46 2.32 -6.87
CA ALA A 163 -10.01 2.24 -8.26
C ALA A 163 -10.39 0.88 -8.89
N ILE A 164 -10.12 -0.23 -8.21
CA ILE A 164 -10.52 -1.57 -8.66
C ILE A 164 -12.04 -1.66 -8.85
N GLY A 165 -12.79 -1.07 -7.92
CA GLY A 165 -14.26 -1.06 -7.99
C GLY A 165 -14.80 -0.33 -9.21
N VAL A 166 -14.33 0.91 -9.43
CA VAL A 166 -14.86 1.75 -10.50
C VAL A 166 -14.29 1.40 -11.88
N LEU A 167 -13.08 0.87 -11.97
CA LEU A 167 -12.46 0.53 -13.25
C LEU A 167 -12.68 -0.93 -13.66
N GLY A 168 -12.59 -1.86 -12.70
CA GLY A 168 -12.63 -3.31 -12.98
C GLY A 168 -13.96 -3.99 -12.67
N LYS A 169 -14.70 -3.52 -11.64
CA LYS A 169 -15.92 -4.18 -11.16
C LYS A 169 -17.23 -3.47 -11.54
N GLY A 170 -17.15 -2.40 -12.33
CA GLY A 170 -18.32 -1.68 -12.81
C GLY A 170 -19.09 -0.88 -11.75
N TRP A 171 -18.44 -0.52 -10.62
CA TRP A 171 -19.12 0.31 -9.63
C TRP A 171 -19.52 1.66 -10.22
N LYS A 172 -20.68 2.17 -9.77
CA LYS A 172 -21.12 3.52 -10.12
C LYS A 172 -20.34 4.55 -9.33
N ALA A 173 -19.59 5.39 -10.03
CA ALA A 173 -18.87 6.49 -9.41
C ALA A 173 -19.81 7.68 -9.21
N LYS A 174 -19.82 8.24 -7.99
CA LYS A 174 -20.53 9.50 -7.68
C LYS A 174 -19.64 10.72 -7.89
N ALA A 175 -18.32 10.55 -7.79
CA ALA A 175 -17.29 11.58 -7.98
C ALA A 175 -16.25 11.12 -9.01
N ASN A 176 -15.40 12.03 -9.48
CA ASN A 176 -14.30 11.77 -10.42
C ASN A 176 -14.75 11.13 -11.74
N GLN A 177 -15.97 11.44 -12.19
CA GLN A 177 -16.60 10.78 -13.34
C GLN A 177 -15.83 10.99 -14.63
N GLU A 178 -15.30 12.19 -14.86
CA GLU A 178 -14.49 12.54 -16.04
C GLU A 178 -13.19 11.73 -16.06
N LEU A 179 -12.40 11.78 -15.00
CA LEU A 179 -11.16 11.01 -14.88
C LEU A 179 -11.39 9.50 -15.04
N ILE A 180 -12.47 8.98 -14.45
CA ILE A 180 -12.84 7.56 -14.59
C ILE A 180 -13.24 7.24 -16.03
N ALA A 181 -13.95 8.15 -16.71
CA ALA A 181 -14.34 7.95 -18.11
C ALA A 181 -13.10 7.91 -19.02
N ASP A 182 -12.14 8.80 -18.80
CA ASP A 182 -10.87 8.85 -19.53
C ASP A 182 -10.08 7.56 -19.35
N ILE A 183 -9.92 7.10 -18.11
CA ILE A 183 -9.22 5.84 -17.83
C ILE A 183 -9.96 4.66 -18.48
N ARG A 184 -11.29 4.60 -18.38
CA ARG A 184 -12.09 3.55 -19.04
C ARG A 184 -11.92 3.57 -20.55
N ALA A 185 -11.78 4.75 -21.18
CA ALA A 185 -11.50 4.85 -22.60
C ALA A 185 -10.11 4.27 -22.94
N MET A 186 -9.10 4.50 -22.10
CA MET A 186 -7.77 3.88 -22.23
C MET A 186 -7.81 2.36 -22.04
N LEU A 187 -8.68 1.87 -21.16
CA LEU A 187 -8.84 0.42 -20.90
C LEU A 187 -9.61 -0.27 -22.03
N LYS A 188 -10.47 0.45 -22.77
CA LYS A 188 -11.27 -0.11 -23.83
C LYS A 188 -10.43 -0.72 -24.95
N GLY A 189 -10.69 -2.01 -25.22
CA GLY A 189 -9.98 -2.77 -26.25
C GLY A 189 -8.60 -3.29 -25.82
N ARG A 190 -8.20 -3.13 -24.56
CA ARG A 190 -7.06 -3.85 -23.98
C ARG A 190 -7.49 -5.29 -23.69
N ALA A 191 -6.82 -6.27 -24.31
CA ALA A 191 -7.01 -7.67 -24.01
C ALA A 191 -6.03 -8.09 -22.90
N GLY A 192 -6.47 -8.96 -21.97
CA GLY A 192 -5.61 -9.48 -20.91
C GLY A 192 -5.18 -8.42 -19.87
N LEU A 193 -6.11 -7.55 -19.51
CA LEU A 193 -5.89 -6.57 -18.44
C LEU A 193 -6.57 -7.04 -17.15
N ASP A 194 -5.79 -7.18 -16.10
CA ASP A 194 -6.26 -7.56 -14.77
C ASP A 194 -5.89 -6.52 -13.71
N PHE A 195 -6.78 -6.37 -12.73
CA PHE A 195 -6.52 -5.60 -11.53
C PHE A 195 -6.30 -6.53 -10.35
N VAL A 196 -5.18 -6.38 -9.66
CA VAL A 196 -4.82 -7.17 -8.49
C VAL A 196 -4.75 -6.25 -7.27
N TYR A 197 -5.55 -6.58 -6.26
CA TYR A 197 -5.48 -5.88 -4.99
C TYR A 197 -4.22 -6.31 -4.23
N VAL A 198 -3.38 -5.35 -3.90
CA VAL A 198 -2.26 -5.52 -2.97
C VAL A 198 -2.64 -4.89 -1.65
N ARG A 199 -2.33 -5.56 -0.56
CA ARG A 199 -2.52 -4.94 0.75
C ARG A 199 -1.41 -3.92 0.98
N GLY A 200 -1.77 -2.67 1.26
CA GLY A 200 -0.80 -1.63 1.57
C GLY A 200 0.13 -2.01 2.72
N HIS A 201 1.41 -1.65 2.63
CA HIS A 201 2.44 -1.83 3.65
C HIS A 201 2.66 -3.28 4.14
N VAL A 202 2.58 -4.27 3.26
CA VAL A 202 2.81 -5.69 3.60
C VAL A 202 4.04 -6.30 2.93
N GLY A 203 4.98 -5.49 2.46
CA GLY A 203 6.26 -5.97 1.92
C GLY A 203 6.21 -6.34 0.44
N VAL A 204 5.33 -5.75 -0.36
CA VAL A 204 5.40 -5.80 -1.83
C VAL A 204 6.29 -4.65 -2.31
N PRO A 205 7.57 -4.89 -2.68
CA PRO A 205 8.57 -3.83 -2.84
C PRO A 205 8.18 -2.76 -3.86
N LEU A 206 7.59 -3.15 -5.00
CA LEU A 206 7.23 -2.19 -6.04
C LEU A 206 5.96 -1.39 -5.70
N ASN A 207 5.06 -1.93 -4.86
CA ASN A 207 3.94 -1.15 -4.34
C ASN A 207 4.40 -0.15 -3.28
N GLU A 208 5.34 -0.55 -2.41
CA GLU A 208 5.96 0.37 -1.46
C GLU A 208 6.75 1.47 -2.18
N ARG A 209 7.38 1.13 -3.31
CA ARG A 209 8.06 2.12 -4.16
C ARG A 209 7.07 3.12 -4.79
N ALA A 210 5.92 2.68 -5.26
CA ALA A 210 4.88 3.57 -5.78
C ALA A 210 4.36 4.53 -4.69
N ASP A 211 4.15 4.05 -3.46
CA ASP A 211 3.79 4.90 -2.30
C ASP A 211 4.89 5.94 -1.97
N GLU A 212 6.17 5.54 -1.98
CA GLU A 212 7.28 6.49 -1.82
C GLU A 212 7.28 7.59 -2.89
N LEU A 213 7.08 7.22 -4.17
CA LEU A 213 7.01 8.15 -5.29
C LEU A 213 5.83 9.11 -5.15
N ALA A 214 4.65 8.64 -4.75
CA ALA A 214 3.49 9.48 -4.48
C ALA A 214 3.76 10.51 -3.39
N ARG A 215 4.41 10.11 -2.30
CA ARG A 215 4.82 11.03 -1.22
C ARG A 215 5.93 11.98 -1.64
N GLN A 216 6.86 11.52 -2.49
CA GLN A 216 7.92 12.35 -3.06
C GLN A 216 7.32 13.47 -3.91
N ALA A 217 6.29 13.18 -4.73
CA ALA A 217 5.58 14.19 -5.51
C ALA A 217 5.05 15.33 -4.64
N ILE A 218 4.44 15.01 -3.50
CA ILE A 218 3.92 16.01 -2.55
C ILE A 218 5.06 16.83 -1.94
N THR A 219 6.12 16.16 -1.50
CA THR A 219 7.25 16.81 -0.82
C THR A 219 8.00 17.76 -1.75
N GLN A 220 8.24 17.34 -2.99
CA GLN A 220 8.98 18.12 -3.98
C GLN A 220 8.10 19.11 -4.75
N ARG A 221 6.76 18.95 -4.70
CA ARG A 221 5.78 19.69 -5.50
C ARG A 221 6.14 19.69 -6.99
N ARG A 222 6.55 18.53 -7.50
CA ARG A 222 7.00 18.32 -8.89
C ARG A 222 6.45 17.01 -9.41
N SER A 223 6.33 16.93 -10.74
CA SER A 223 6.03 15.71 -11.47
C SER A 223 7.26 15.22 -12.22
N HIS A 224 7.33 13.93 -12.47
CA HIS A 224 8.34 13.27 -13.29
C HIS A 224 7.67 12.20 -14.15
N ALA A 225 7.68 12.40 -15.44
CA ALA A 225 7.19 11.43 -16.42
C ALA A 225 8.39 10.67 -17.01
N PRO A 226 8.56 9.38 -16.71
CA PRO A 226 9.65 8.59 -17.26
C PRO A 226 9.36 8.18 -18.70
N THR A 227 10.41 7.91 -19.44
CA THR A 227 10.34 7.17 -20.69
C THR A 227 10.88 5.75 -20.46
N LEU A 228 10.20 4.76 -21.03
CA LEU A 228 10.80 3.45 -21.21
C LEU A 228 11.63 3.53 -22.47
N ASP A 229 12.97 3.52 -22.32
CA ASP A 229 13.84 3.51 -23.46
C ASP A 229 13.52 2.30 -24.36
N PRO A 230 13.44 2.49 -25.69
CA PRO A 230 13.29 1.36 -26.60
C PRO A 230 14.45 0.37 -26.40
N VAL A 231 14.16 -0.92 -26.59
CA VAL A 231 15.24 -1.93 -26.62
C VAL A 231 16.18 -1.49 -27.74
N GLY A 232 17.45 -1.25 -27.40
CA GLY A 232 18.46 -1.04 -28.41
C GLY A 232 18.47 -2.23 -29.39
N GLU A 233 18.28 -1.95 -30.67
CA GLU A 233 18.42 -2.91 -31.75
C GLU A 233 19.82 -3.52 -31.78
#